data_0b264777f5d5e39c3529870b227e78c5
#
_entry.id   0b264777f5d5e39c3529870b227e78c5
#
_cell.length_a   1.000
_cell.length_b   1.000
_cell.length_c   1.000
_cell.angle_alpha   90.00
_cell.angle_beta   90.00
_cell.angle_gamma   90.00
#
_symmetry.space_group_name_H-M   'P 1'
#
loop_
_entity.id
_entity.type
_entity.pdbx_description
1 polymer ?
#
loop_
_entity_poly.entity_id
_entity_poly.type
_entity_poly.pdbx_seq_one_letter_code
_entity_poly.pdbx_strand_id
1 'polypeptide(L)'
;MSLSISAGNLEPYGEAISREQLRFDRDGIIGRIWKHDPTVWKTEDVEISNRLGWLEAPAAAVPFLNEAESFAAEIMKAGFSRVLLCGMGGSSLAPEVFSRIFGPSDDGLGLEVLDSTDPAAVLRCARTLPEGKTLFLISSKSGTTLETASFMNYFHARTRERLGPAPAAASFTAITDPGSFLESEARRLGFRRIFSGNPEIGGRFSVFSPFGLVPAVLLGLPMRALLSEAREAVGTRSEERRVGKECTIQC
;
A
#
# COMPACT_ATOMS: atom_id res chain seq x y z
N MET A 1 19.97 12.83 7.48
CA MET A 1 19.72 12.61 8.91
C MET A 1 20.24 11.21 9.24
N SER A 2 21.35 11.07 9.96
CA SER A 2 21.88 9.76 10.32
C SER A 2 21.09 9.20 11.50
N LEU A 3 20.44 8.06 11.31
CA LEU A 3 19.84 7.30 12.41
C LEU A 3 20.97 6.62 13.19
N SER A 4 21.21 7.03 14.43
CA SER A 4 22.04 6.26 15.36
C SER A 4 21.15 5.26 16.08
N ILE A 5 21.46 3.97 15.90
CA ILE A 5 20.81 2.89 16.66
C ILE A 5 21.73 2.57 17.83
N SER A 6 21.29 2.82 19.07
CA SER A 6 22.01 2.35 20.25
C SER A 6 21.56 0.93 20.59
N ALA A 7 22.50 0.06 20.93
CA ALA A 7 22.21 -1.34 21.29
C ALA A 7 21.37 -1.50 22.58
N GLY A 8 21.19 -0.43 23.34
CA GLY A 8 20.38 -0.45 24.57
C GLY A 8 20.80 -1.59 25.51
N ASN A 9 19.82 -2.34 26.01
CA ASN A 9 20.03 -3.47 26.93
C ASN A 9 20.28 -4.80 26.19
N LEU A 10 20.97 -4.79 25.03
CA LEU A 10 21.27 -6.02 24.27
C LEU A 10 22.54 -6.76 24.73
N GLU A 11 23.31 -6.19 25.68
CA GLU A 11 24.52 -6.81 26.23
C GLU A 11 24.35 -8.30 26.62
N PRO A 12 23.25 -8.71 27.30
CA PRO A 12 23.07 -10.12 27.64
C PRO A 12 22.91 -11.06 26.43
N TYR A 13 22.63 -10.50 25.26
CA TYR A 13 22.41 -11.24 24.01
C TYR A 13 23.58 -11.17 23.02
N GLY A 14 24.69 -10.49 23.39
CA GLY A 14 25.81 -10.21 22.48
C GLY A 14 26.37 -11.45 21.80
N GLU A 15 26.61 -12.54 22.52
CA GLU A 15 27.09 -13.80 21.95
C GLU A 15 26.06 -14.45 21.01
N ALA A 16 24.77 -14.40 21.37
CA ALA A 16 23.72 -14.95 20.53
C ALA A 16 23.57 -14.17 19.22
N ILE A 17 23.65 -12.83 19.29
CA ILE A 17 23.62 -11.95 18.12
C ILE A 17 24.81 -12.24 17.20
N SER A 18 26.04 -12.29 17.75
CA SER A 18 27.24 -12.57 16.97
C SER A 18 27.18 -13.93 16.29
N ARG A 19 26.70 -14.95 16.98
CA ARG A 19 26.51 -16.29 16.40
C ARG A 19 25.53 -16.28 15.25
N GLU A 20 24.39 -15.58 15.38
CA GLU A 20 23.42 -15.48 14.31
C GLU A 20 23.94 -14.66 13.13
N GLN A 21 24.70 -13.61 13.36
CA GLN A 21 25.34 -12.85 12.28
C GLN A 21 26.29 -13.74 11.47
N LEU A 22 27.16 -14.50 12.15
CA LEU A 22 28.06 -15.47 11.48
C LEU A 22 27.28 -16.55 10.71
N ARG A 23 26.12 -16.99 11.21
CA ARG A 23 25.24 -17.92 10.52
C ARG A 23 24.65 -17.29 9.25
N PHE A 24 24.16 -16.06 9.35
CA PHE A 24 23.61 -15.32 8.20
C PHE A 24 24.65 -15.17 7.07
N ASP A 25 25.88 -14.83 7.43
CA ASP A 25 26.98 -14.67 6.46
C ASP A 25 27.38 -16.01 5.83
N ARG A 26 27.62 -17.03 6.67
CA ARG A 26 28.01 -18.38 6.21
C ARG A 26 26.97 -18.99 5.26
N ASP A 27 25.68 -18.85 5.59
CA ASP A 27 24.58 -19.46 4.87
C ASP A 27 24.07 -18.55 3.72
N GLY A 28 24.64 -17.35 3.56
CA GLY A 28 24.29 -16.37 2.52
C GLY A 28 22.84 -15.94 2.57
N ILE A 29 22.26 -15.88 3.77
CA ILE A 29 20.80 -15.72 3.99
C ILE A 29 20.26 -14.49 3.26
N ILE A 30 20.91 -13.33 3.41
CA ILE A 30 20.44 -12.10 2.79
C ILE A 30 20.43 -12.21 1.25
N GLY A 31 21.50 -12.75 0.67
CA GLY A 31 21.58 -12.95 -0.79
C GLY A 31 20.51 -13.90 -1.31
N ARG A 32 20.15 -14.93 -0.52
CA ARG A 32 19.09 -15.89 -0.85
C ARG A 32 17.71 -15.26 -0.78
N ILE A 33 17.45 -14.40 0.20
CA ILE A 33 16.18 -13.64 0.30
C ILE A 33 15.96 -12.84 -0.98
N TRP A 34 16.97 -12.11 -1.45
CA TRP A 34 16.85 -11.31 -2.68
C TRP A 34 16.76 -12.13 -3.96
N LYS A 35 17.14 -13.40 -3.92
CA LYS A 35 16.93 -14.36 -5.01
C LYS A 35 15.57 -15.05 -4.92
N HIS A 36 14.71 -14.60 -4.01
CA HIS A 36 13.39 -15.20 -3.74
C HIS A 36 13.47 -16.69 -3.36
N ASP A 37 14.56 -17.09 -2.69
CA ASP A 37 14.73 -18.47 -2.25
C ASP A 37 13.82 -18.76 -1.04
N PRO A 38 12.73 -19.54 -1.22
CA PRO A 38 11.79 -19.82 -0.14
C PRO A 38 12.39 -20.66 0.98
N THR A 39 13.47 -21.41 0.68
CA THR A 39 14.09 -22.31 1.64
C THR A 39 14.85 -21.59 2.76
N VAL A 40 14.96 -20.26 2.70
CA VAL A 40 15.38 -19.43 3.82
C VAL A 40 14.44 -19.55 5.02
N TRP A 41 13.13 -19.72 4.76
CA TRP A 41 12.10 -19.79 5.80
C TRP A 41 11.63 -21.20 6.09
N LYS A 42 11.35 -21.99 5.04
CA LYS A 42 10.94 -23.40 5.16
C LYS A 42 11.18 -24.16 3.86
N THR A 43 11.12 -25.47 3.93
CA THR A 43 11.40 -26.37 2.79
C THR A 43 10.32 -26.26 1.71
N GLU A 44 9.06 -26.02 2.13
CA GLU A 44 7.91 -25.96 1.24
C GLU A 44 7.64 -24.51 0.82
N ASP A 45 7.56 -24.27 -0.48
CA ASP A 45 7.26 -22.96 -1.04
C ASP A 45 5.76 -22.69 -1.10
N VAL A 46 5.12 -22.65 0.07
CA VAL A 46 3.70 -22.28 0.18
C VAL A 46 3.59 -20.85 0.71
N GLU A 47 3.08 -19.94 -0.12
CA GLU A 47 2.89 -18.53 0.19
C GLU A 47 4.19 -17.79 0.63
N ILE A 48 5.32 -18.13 0.01
CA ILE A 48 6.61 -17.48 0.26
C ILE A 48 7.11 -16.77 -1.00
N SER A 49 7.59 -17.51 -2.02
CA SER A 49 8.17 -16.89 -3.22
C SER A 49 7.18 -15.99 -3.95
N ASN A 50 5.91 -16.40 -4.00
CA ASN A 50 4.81 -15.62 -4.57
C ASN A 50 4.34 -14.45 -3.67
N ARG A 51 5.08 -14.11 -2.61
CA ARG A 51 4.83 -12.97 -1.72
C ARG A 51 6.02 -12.02 -1.60
N LEU A 52 7.12 -12.29 -2.26
CA LEU A 52 8.38 -11.56 -2.13
C LEU A 52 8.54 -10.39 -3.13
N GLY A 53 7.58 -10.18 -4.02
CA GLY A 53 7.61 -9.07 -5.00
C GLY A 53 7.71 -7.67 -4.37
N TRP A 54 7.57 -7.54 -3.04
CA TRP A 54 7.80 -6.29 -2.33
C TRP A 54 9.28 -5.87 -2.31
N LEU A 55 10.21 -6.81 -2.50
CA LEU A 55 11.65 -6.52 -2.56
C LEU A 55 11.99 -5.59 -3.72
N GLU A 56 11.36 -5.78 -4.87
CA GLU A 56 11.53 -4.95 -6.06
C GLU A 56 10.53 -3.79 -6.15
N ALA A 57 9.54 -3.75 -5.25
CA ALA A 57 8.45 -2.78 -5.33
C ALA A 57 8.90 -1.31 -5.40
N PRO A 58 9.96 -0.84 -4.66
CA PRO A 58 10.43 0.53 -4.80
C PRO A 58 10.91 0.89 -6.21
N ALA A 59 11.51 -0.07 -6.93
CA ALA A 59 11.95 0.15 -8.31
C ALA A 59 10.77 0.05 -9.30
N ALA A 60 9.93 -0.96 -9.13
CA ALA A 60 8.75 -1.20 -9.98
C ALA A 60 7.68 -0.10 -9.85
N ALA A 61 7.64 0.59 -8.73
CA ALA A 61 6.69 1.67 -8.47
C ALA A 61 6.93 2.94 -9.30
N VAL A 62 8.15 3.19 -9.76
CA VAL A 62 8.51 4.46 -10.43
C VAL A 62 7.68 4.73 -11.69
N PRO A 63 7.51 3.79 -12.64
CA PRO A 63 6.65 4.01 -13.81
C PRO A 63 5.17 4.23 -13.42
N PHE A 64 4.68 3.50 -12.44
CA PHE A 64 3.31 3.59 -11.96
C PHE A 64 3.00 4.95 -11.33
N LEU A 65 3.99 5.59 -10.70
CA LEU A 65 3.79 6.87 -10.02
C LEU A 65 3.28 7.96 -10.97
N ASN A 66 3.73 7.98 -12.23
CA ASN A 66 3.24 8.92 -13.24
C ASN A 66 1.73 8.77 -13.48
N GLU A 67 1.25 7.52 -13.53
CA GLU A 67 -0.18 7.23 -13.70
C GLU A 67 -0.97 7.69 -12.47
N ALA A 68 -0.49 7.41 -11.27
CA ALA A 68 -1.13 7.82 -10.02
C ALA A 68 -1.20 9.35 -9.87
N GLU A 69 -0.11 10.07 -10.20
CA GLU A 69 -0.07 11.54 -10.18
C GLU A 69 -1.02 12.15 -11.22
N SER A 70 -1.06 11.61 -12.43
CA SER A 70 -2.01 12.05 -13.47
C SER A 70 -3.45 11.83 -13.03
N PHE A 71 -3.73 10.72 -12.37
CA PHE A 71 -5.05 10.44 -11.82
C PHE A 71 -5.41 11.43 -10.69
N ALA A 72 -4.51 11.73 -9.77
CA ALA A 72 -4.75 12.70 -8.71
C ALA A 72 -5.08 14.09 -9.28
N ALA A 73 -4.33 14.54 -10.30
CA ALA A 73 -4.61 15.80 -10.99
C ALA A 73 -5.99 15.77 -11.68
N GLU A 74 -6.38 14.67 -12.31
CA GLU A 74 -7.70 14.48 -12.89
C GLU A 74 -8.80 14.60 -11.83
N ILE A 75 -8.64 13.95 -10.68
CA ILE A 75 -9.61 13.95 -9.59
C ILE A 75 -9.79 15.36 -9.00
N MET A 76 -8.69 16.06 -8.76
CA MET A 76 -8.74 17.44 -8.28
C MET A 76 -9.41 18.38 -9.29
N LYS A 77 -9.07 18.26 -10.56
CA LYS A 77 -9.70 19.04 -11.64
C LYS A 77 -11.19 18.74 -11.79
N ALA A 78 -11.62 17.52 -11.50
CA ALA A 78 -13.03 17.12 -11.50
C ALA A 78 -13.80 17.64 -10.27
N GLY A 79 -13.15 18.34 -9.34
CA GLY A 79 -13.78 19.00 -8.18
C GLY A 79 -14.00 18.09 -6.98
N PHE A 80 -13.37 16.92 -6.94
CA PHE A 80 -13.36 16.09 -5.73
C PHE A 80 -12.51 16.75 -4.65
N SER A 81 -12.94 16.65 -3.40
CA SER A 81 -12.27 17.24 -2.24
C SER A 81 -12.00 16.24 -1.11
N ARG A 82 -12.59 15.06 -1.20
CA ARG A 82 -12.45 13.98 -0.21
C ARG A 82 -12.28 12.63 -0.87
N VAL A 83 -11.56 11.76 -0.19
CA VAL A 83 -11.41 10.34 -0.52
C VAL A 83 -11.93 9.52 0.65
N LEU A 84 -12.86 8.60 0.39
CA LEU A 84 -13.18 7.52 1.31
C LEU A 84 -12.55 6.23 0.80
N LEU A 85 -11.52 5.76 1.46
CA LEU A 85 -10.94 4.46 1.19
C LEU A 85 -11.72 3.39 1.94
N CYS A 86 -12.30 2.46 1.21
CA CYS A 86 -13.01 1.29 1.72
C CYS A 86 -12.14 0.05 1.52
N GLY A 87 -11.54 -0.47 2.59
CA GLY A 87 -10.62 -1.59 2.51
C GLY A 87 -10.33 -2.20 3.88
N MET A 88 -9.77 -3.40 3.88
CA MET A 88 -9.47 -4.15 5.10
C MET A 88 -7.99 -4.54 5.15
N GLY A 89 -7.41 -4.55 6.34
CA GLY A 89 -6.04 -5.04 6.58
C GLY A 89 -4.99 -4.38 5.67
N GLY A 90 -4.24 -5.16 4.91
CA GLY A 90 -3.19 -4.66 4.02
C GLY A 90 -3.65 -3.64 2.97
N SER A 91 -4.94 -3.64 2.63
CA SER A 91 -5.51 -2.69 1.68
C SER A 91 -5.80 -1.30 2.28
N SER A 92 -5.76 -1.17 3.61
CA SER A 92 -6.05 0.07 4.34
C SER A 92 -4.88 0.56 5.21
N LEU A 93 -3.96 -0.32 5.62
CA LEU A 93 -2.90 0.00 6.59
C LEU A 93 -1.99 1.17 6.15
N ALA A 94 -1.38 1.09 4.98
CA ALA A 94 -0.49 2.16 4.52
C ALA A 94 -1.23 3.49 4.32
N PRO A 95 -2.42 3.52 3.68
CA PRO A 95 -3.23 4.72 3.57
C PRO A 95 -3.59 5.34 4.92
N GLU A 96 -3.94 4.52 5.92
CA GLU A 96 -4.25 5.01 7.26
C GLU A 96 -3.03 5.64 7.94
N VAL A 97 -1.87 4.97 7.87
CA VAL A 97 -0.61 5.50 8.40
C VAL A 97 -0.27 6.84 7.75
N PHE A 98 -0.35 6.92 6.42
CA PHE A 98 -0.09 8.16 5.70
C PHE A 98 -1.05 9.28 6.10
N SER A 99 -2.35 9.00 6.17
CA SER A 99 -3.36 9.98 6.55
C SER A 99 -3.17 10.47 8.00
N ARG A 100 -2.81 9.59 8.94
CA ARG A 100 -2.65 9.94 10.35
C ARG A 100 -1.33 10.65 10.67
N ILE A 101 -0.26 10.29 9.97
CA ILE A 101 1.08 10.86 10.26
C ILE A 101 1.29 12.17 9.51
N PHE A 102 0.93 12.21 8.23
CA PHE A 102 1.21 13.37 7.39
C PHE A 102 -0.02 14.24 7.15
N GLY A 103 -1.21 13.66 7.13
CA GLY A 103 -2.42 14.36 6.68
C GLY A 103 -2.37 14.71 5.19
N PRO A 104 -3.36 15.43 4.68
CA PRO A 104 -3.30 15.99 3.32
C PRO A 104 -2.30 17.15 3.27
N SER A 105 -1.55 17.27 2.15
CA SER A 105 -0.83 18.51 1.84
C SER A 105 -1.80 19.63 1.44
N ASP A 106 -1.30 20.83 1.28
CA ASP A 106 -2.12 21.99 0.87
C ASP A 106 -2.87 21.74 -0.45
N ASP A 107 -2.23 20.99 -1.36
CA ASP A 107 -2.80 20.58 -2.65
C ASP A 107 -3.40 19.17 -2.64
N GLY A 108 -3.50 18.51 -1.49
CA GLY A 108 -3.98 17.13 -1.35
C GLY A 108 -5.45 17.04 -0.95
N LEU A 109 -6.02 15.87 -1.17
CA LEU A 109 -7.39 15.57 -0.77
C LEU A 109 -7.41 14.99 0.66
N GLY A 110 -8.40 15.36 1.46
CA GLY A 110 -8.63 14.70 2.74
C GLY A 110 -8.99 13.23 2.52
N LEU A 111 -8.30 12.33 3.22
CA LEU A 111 -8.54 10.88 3.14
C LEU A 111 -9.06 10.36 4.46
N GLU A 112 -10.18 9.66 4.41
CA GLU A 112 -10.76 8.89 5.50
C GLU A 112 -10.72 7.40 5.14
N VAL A 113 -10.36 6.56 6.10
CA VAL A 113 -10.33 5.10 5.92
C VAL A 113 -11.52 4.48 6.63
N LEU A 114 -12.27 3.66 5.91
CA LEU A 114 -13.35 2.83 6.44
C LEU A 114 -12.93 1.36 6.34
N ASP A 115 -12.58 0.81 7.49
CA ASP A 115 -12.16 -0.58 7.68
C ASP A 115 -12.99 -1.32 8.75
N SER A 116 -14.16 -0.82 9.02
CA SER A 116 -15.12 -1.39 9.99
C SER A 116 -16.53 -1.41 9.43
N THR A 117 -17.18 -2.57 9.52
CA THR A 117 -18.60 -2.73 9.17
C THR A 117 -19.56 -2.31 10.27
N ASP A 118 -19.05 -1.73 11.36
CA ASP A 118 -19.89 -1.13 12.40
C ASP A 118 -20.86 -0.11 11.79
N PRO A 119 -22.18 -0.27 11.98
CA PRO A 119 -23.17 0.63 11.37
C PRO A 119 -22.95 2.11 11.73
N ALA A 120 -22.48 2.40 12.95
CA ALA A 120 -22.24 3.78 13.38
C ALA A 120 -21.06 4.40 12.61
N ALA A 121 -20.00 3.62 12.34
CA ALA A 121 -18.87 4.06 11.52
C ALA A 121 -19.29 4.33 10.07
N VAL A 122 -20.02 3.40 9.45
CA VAL A 122 -20.54 3.55 8.08
C VAL A 122 -21.48 4.77 7.97
N LEU A 123 -22.41 4.93 8.92
CA LEU A 123 -23.34 6.06 8.92
C LEU A 123 -22.64 7.39 9.17
N ARG A 124 -21.59 7.43 10.00
CA ARG A 124 -20.77 8.63 10.18
C ARG A 124 -20.18 9.07 8.83
N CYS A 125 -19.48 8.20 8.13
CA CYS A 125 -18.95 8.49 6.80
C CYS A 125 -20.07 8.95 5.84
N ALA A 126 -21.21 8.25 5.81
CA ALA A 126 -22.33 8.59 4.95
C ALA A 126 -22.94 9.98 5.22
N ARG A 127 -22.81 10.51 6.44
CA ARG A 127 -23.36 11.83 6.84
C ARG A 127 -22.35 12.96 6.71
N THR A 128 -21.07 12.70 6.88
CA THR A 128 -20.03 13.73 6.93
C THR A 128 -19.37 14.00 5.58
N LEU A 129 -19.40 13.03 4.66
CA LEU A 129 -18.75 13.17 3.36
C LEU A 129 -19.58 14.05 2.41
N PRO A 130 -18.93 15.00 1.70
CA PRO A 130 -19.62 15.91 0.80
C PRO A 130 -20.12 15.16 -0.44
N GLU A 131 -21.42 15.33 -0.73
CA GLU A 131 -22.04 14.71 -1.91
C GLU A 131 -21.46 15.25 -3.22
N GLY A 132 -21.21 14.35 -4.17
CA GLY A 132 -20.67 14.69 -5.47
C GLY A 132 -19.20 15.15 -5.46
N LYS A 133 -18.58 15.24 -4.27
CA LYS A 133 -17.18 15.66 -4.10
C LYS A 133 -16.33 14.61 -3.37
N THR A 134 -16.86 13.42 -3.15
CA THR A 134 -16.16 12.30 -2.53
C THR A 134 -15.82 11.25 -3.56
N LEU A 135 -14.53 10.92 -3.67
CA LEU A 135 -14.03 9.77 -4.41
C LEU A 135 -14.06 8.54 -3.48
N PHE A 136 -14.77 7.51 -3.87
CA PHE A 136 -14.79 6.22 -3.18
C PHE A 136 -13.70 5.33 -3.76
N LEU A 137 -12.68 5.02 -2.97
CA LEU A 137 -11.56 4.18 -3.35
C LEU A 137 -11.76 2.78 -2.76
N ILE A 138 -12.26 1.87 -3.57
CA ILE A 138 -12.56 0.49 -3.17
C ILE A 138 -11.28 -0.34 -3.29
N SER A 139 -10.74 -0.77 -2.16
CA SER A 139 -9.41 -1.35 -2.06
C SER A 139 -9.49 -2.79 -1.51
N SER A 140 -9.27 -3.78 -2.36
CA SER A 140 -9.25 -5.20 -1.98
C SER A 140 -8.37 -6.02 -2.92
N LYS A 141 -7.31 -6.63 -2.38
CA LYS A 141 -6.38 -7.44 -3.16
C LYS A 141 -7.09 -8.63 -3.83
N SER A 142 -7.76 -9.47 -3.07
CA SER A 142 -8.49 -10.64 -3.58
C SER A 142 -9.78 -10.28 -4.33
N GLY A 143 -10.33 -9.10 -4.04
CA GLY A 143 -11.63 -8.67 -4.55
C GLY A 143 -12.83 -9.38 -3.93
N THR A 144 -12.63 -10.32 -3.00
CA THR A 144 -13.69 -11.15 -2.40
C THR A 144 -13.96 -10.83 -0.94
N THR A 145 -13.28 -9.82 -0.37
CA THR A 145 -13.47 -9.41 1.03
C THR A 145 -14.89 -8.90 1.23
N LEU A 146 -15.66 -9.57 2.07
CA LEU A 146 -17.09 -9.30 2.27
C LEU A 146 -17.35 -7.87 2.76
N GLU A 147 -16.54 -7.39 3.68
CA GLU A 147 -16.63 -6.03 4.22
C GLU A 147 -16.45 -4.99 3.11
N THR A 148 -15.41 -5.15 2.29
CA THR A 148 -15.15 -4.22 1.17
C THR A 148 -16.28 -4.25 0.13
N ALA A 149 -16.82 -5.43 -0.17
CA ALA A 149 -17.98 -5.56 -1.06
C ALA A 149 -19.23 -4.90 -0.47
N SER A 150 -19.43 -5.01 0.86
CA SER A 150 -20.55 -4.37 1.55
C SER A 150 -20.44 -2.84 1.50
N PHE A 151 -19.25 -2.28 1.72
CA PHE A 151 -19.01 -0.84 1.58
C PHE A 151 -19.28 -0.37 0.15
N MET A 152 -18.73 -1.07 -0.84
CA MET A 152 -18.94 -0.76 -2.25
C MET A 152 -20.42 -0.72 -2.59
N ASN A 153 -21.15 -1.77 -2.24
CA ASN A 153 -22.59 -1.86 -2.54
C ASN A 153 -23.39 -0.75 -1.87
N TYR A 154 -23.13 -0.49 -0.59
CA TYR A 154 -23.84 0.55 0.16
C TYR A 154 -23.60 1.95 -0.42
N PHE A 155 -22.34 2.34 -0.57
CA PHE A 155 -22.02 3.69 -1.06
C PHE A 155 -22.35 3.87 -2.53
N HIS A 156 -22.20 2.84 -3.36
CA HIS A 156 -22.58 2.92 -4.77
C HIS A 156 -24.10 3.07 -4.94
N ALA A 157 -24.91 2.26 -4.23
CA ALA A 157 -26.36 2.38 -4.27
C ALA A 157 -26.81 3.77 -3.81
N ARG A 158 -26.29 4.25 -2.68
CA ARG A 158 -26.59 5.58 -2.12
C ARG A 158 -26.20 6.71 -3.08
N THR A 159 -25.00 6.64 -3.69
CA THR A 159 -24.54 7.67 -4.63
C THR A 159 -25.39 7.67 -5.89
N ARG A 160 -25.74 6.48 -6.41
CA ARG A 160 -26.61 6.33 -7.56
C ARG A 160 -28.02 6.87 -7.32
N GLU A 161 -28.58 6.62 -6.14
CA GLU A 161 -29.90 7.15 -5.77
C GLU A 161 -29.91 8.69 -5.74
N ARG A 162 -28.84 9.30 -5.23
CA ARG A 162 -28.76 10.76 -5.03
C ARG A 162 -28.30 11.56 -6.24
N LEU A 163 -27.36 11.03 -6.99
CA LEU A 163 -26.69 11.74 -8.09
C LEU A 163 -27.00 11.15 -9.48
N GLY A 164 -27.63 9.98 -9.55
CA GLY A 164 -27.85 9.25 -10.77
C GLY A 164 -26.69 8.29 -11.15
N PRO A 165 -26.87 7.46 -12.17
CA PRO A 165 -25.94 6.38 -12.50
C PRO A 165 -24.58 6.85 -13.00
N ALA A 166 -24.51 7.85 -13.86
CA ALA A 166 -23.25 8.31 -14.45
C ALA A 166 -22.34 9.01 -13.42
N PRO A 167 -22.82 9.97 -12.58
CA PRO A 167 -22.02 10.53 -11.49
C PRO A 167 -21.61 9.47 -10.46
N ALA A 168 -22.47 8.48 -10.17
CA ALA A 168 -22.11 7.38 -9.27
C ALA A 168 -20.91 6.62 -9.82
N ALA A 169 -20.97 6.12 -11.05
CA ALA A 169 -19.85 5.41 -11.69
C ALA A 169 -18.55 6.25 -11.66
N ALA A 170 -18.66 7.54 -11.98
CA ALA A 170 -17.53 8.48 -12.01
C ALA A 170 -16.92 8.78 -10.62
N SER A 171 -17.64 8.49 -9.53
CA SER A 171 -17.17 8.72 -8.14
C SER A 171 -16.43 7.52 -7.57
N PHE A 172 -16.32 6.39 -8.29
CA PHE A 172 -15.73 5.17 -7.79
C PHE A 172 -14.46 4.81 -8.55
N THR A 173 -13.47 4.30 -7.81
CA THR A 173 -12.20 3.76 -8.31
C THR A 173 -11.89 2.49 -7.55
N ALA A 174 -11.35 1.49 -8.22
CA ALA A 174 -10.94 0.24 -7.58
C ALA A 174 -9.41 0.09 -7.56
N ILE A 175 -8.89 -0.51 -6.49
CA ILE A 175 -7.53 -1.05 -6.42
C ILE A 175 -7.65 -2.53 -6.09
N THR A 176 -7.20 -3.40 -6.99
CA THR A 176 -7.37 -4.84 -6.84
C THR A 176 -6.38 -5.61 -7.72
N ASP A 177 -6.17 -6.89 -7.44
CA ASP A 177 -5.34 -7.72 -8.30
C ASP A 177 -6.07 -8.03 -9.64
N PRO A 178 -5.31 -8.25 -10.72
CA PRO A 178 -5.86 -8.63 -12.01
C PRO A 178 -6.68 -9.92 -11.92
N GLY A 179 -7.82 -9.96 -12.62
CA GLY A 179 -8.71 -11.13 -12.66
C GLY A 179 -9.57 -11.31 -11.40
N SER A 180 -9.53 -10.37 -10.46
CA SER A 180 -10.33 -10.43 -9.23
C SER A 180 -11.82 -10.19 -9.50
N PHE A 181 -12.65 -10.62 -8.53
CA PHE A 181 -14.08 -10.31 -8.55
C PHE A 181 -14.34 -8.80 -8.56
N LEU A 182 -13.59 -8.03 -7.76
CA LEU A 182 -13.72 -6.57 -7.71
C LEU A 182 -13.38 -5.92 -9.05
N GLU A 183 -12.39 -6.42 -9.79
CA GLU A 183 -12.10 -5.91 -11.13
C GLU A 183 -13.30 -6.06 -12.06
N SER A 184 -13.91 -7.25 -12.06
CA SER A 184 -15.10 -7.56 -12.89
C SER A 184 -16.29 -6.66 -12.52
N GLU A 185 -16.55 -6.47 -11.23
CA GLU A 185 -17.62 -5.61 -10.75
C GLU A 185 -17.37 -4.13 -11.04
N ALA A 186 -16.14 -3.66 -10.86
CA ALA A 186 -15.78 -2.29 -11.19
C ALA A 186 -15.97 -1.98 -12.69
N ARG A 187 -15.61 -2.92 -13.57
CA ARG A 187 -15.88 -2.81 -15.01
C ARG A 187 -17.39 -2.80 -15.30
N ARG A 188 -18.14 -3.71 -14.69
CA ARG A 188 -19.62 -3.80 -14.87
C ARG A 188 -20.34 -2.53 -14.40
N LEU A 189 -19.88 -1.94 -13.30
CA LEU A 189 -20.47 -0.73 -12.72
C LEU A 189 -19.94 0.57 -13.37
N GLY A 190 -18.96 0.48 -14.26
CA GLY A 190 -18.40 1.60 -14.98
C GLY A 190 -17.55 2.53 -14.11
N PHE A 191 -16.80 1.98 -13.15
CA PHE A 191 -15.91 2.76 -12.28
C PHE A 191 -14.95 3.61 -13.10
N ARG A 192 -14.62 4.79 -12.59
CA ARG A 192 -13.74 5.77 -13.26
C ARG A 192 -12.38 5.18 -13.63
N ARG A 193 -11.78 4.42 -12.72
CA ARG A 193 -10.45 3.81 -12.89
C ARG A 193 -10.36 2.51 -12.11
N ILE A 194 -9.54 1.61 -12.63
CA ILE A 194 -9.15 0.38 -11.93
C ILE A 194 -7.63 0.34 -11.94
N PHE A 195 -7.02 0.31 -10.76
CA PHE A 195 -5.59 0.15 -10.59
C PHE A 195 -5.29 -1.32 -10.28
N SER A 196 -4.46 -1.92 -11.11
CA SER A 196 -4.06 -3.32 -10.95
C SER A 196 -2.95 -3.47 -9.92
N GLY A 197 -3.20 -4.24 -8.86
CA GLY A 197 -2.20 -4.68 -7.90
C GLY A 197 -1.17 -5.63 -8.50
N ASN A 198 -0.16 -5.96 -7.71
CA ASN A 198 0.77 -7.03 -8.03
C ASN A 198 0.44 -8.26 -7.18
N PRO A 199 0.05 -9.40 -7.79
CA PRO A 199 -0.28 -10.63 -7.06
C PRO A 199 0.87 -11.18 -6.19
N GLU A 200 2.12 -10.90 -6.57
CA GLU A 200 3.31 -11.37 -5.86
C GLU A 200 3.66 -10.53 -4.62
N ILE A 201 2.92 -9.45 -4.35
CA ILE A 201 3.13 -8.63 -3.15
C ILE A 201 2.09 -9.01 -2.10
N GLY A 202 2.55 -9.51 -0.95
CA GLY A 202 1.67 -9.74 0.20
C GLY A 202 1.03 -8.45 0.72
N GLY A 203 -0.24 -8.50 1.18
CA GLY A 203 -0.99 -7.32 1.58
C GLY A 203 -0.28 -6.41 2.59
N ARG A 204 0.42 -6.99 3.58
CA ARG A 204 1.19 -6.24 4.60
C ARG A 204 2.39 -5.46 4.03
N PHE A 205 2.86 -5.81 2.84
CA PHE A 205 4.03 -5.22 2.19
C PHE A 205 3.67 -4.33 1.00
N SER A 206 2.41 -3.94 0.86
CA SER A 206 1.85 -3.29 -0.32
C SER A 206 2.04 -1.77 -0.38
N VAL A 207 2.82 -1.18 0.52
CA VAL A 207 3.02 0.28 0.60
C VAL A 207 3.54 0.90 -0.70
N PHE A 208 4.45 0.23 -1.41
CA PHE A 208 4.98 0.66 -2.70
C PHE A 208 4.28 -0.01 -3.90
N SER A 209 3.07 -0.45 -3.71
CA SER A 209 2.15 -0.90 -4.76
C SER A 209 1.00 0.10 -4.93
N PRO A 210 0.09 -0.08 -5.89
CA PRO A 210 -1.09 0.77 -6.04
C PRO A 210 -1.90 0.96 -4.75
N PHE A 211 -1.91 -0.04 -3.87
CA PHE A 211 -2.61 0.02 -2.57
C PHE A 211 -2.10 1.12 -1.63
N GLY A 212 -0.82 1.44 -1.68
CA GLY A 212 -0.23 2.54 -0.90
C GLY A 212 -0.04 3.80 -1.74
N LEU A 213 0.42 3.67 -2.98
CA LEU A 213 0.81 4.81 -3.82
C LEU A 213 -0.39 5.68 -4.24
N VAL A 214 -1.51 5.09 -4.68
CA VAL A 214 -2.67 5.87 -5.13
C VAL A 214 -3.23 6.72 -3.99
N PRO A 215 -3.51 6.19 -2.79
CA PRO A 215 -3.96 7.01 -1.67
C PRO A 215 -2.94 8.09 -1.26
N ALA A 216 -1.64 7.76 -1.27
CA ALA A 216 -0.58 8.69 -0.89
C ALA A 216 -0.49 9.89 -1.85
N VAL A 217 -0.60 9.64 -3.15
CA VAL A 217 -0.60 10.72 -4.16
C VAL A 217 -1.88 11.56 -4.08
N LEU A 218 -3.03 10.95 -3.80
CA LEU A 218 -4.27 11.68 -3.55
C LEU A 218 -4.19 12.57 -2.29
N LEU A 219 -3.45 12.16 -1.26
CA LEU A 219 -3.10 12.99 -0.10
C LEU A 219 -2.12 14.13 -0.45
N GLY A 220 -1.50 14.11 -1.63
CA GLY A 220 -0.47 15.08 -2.05
C GLY A 220 0.90 14.79 -1.44
N LEU A 221 1.19 13.58 -1.00
CA LEU A 221 2.50 13.24 -0.42
C LEU A 221 3.60 13.17 -1.48
N PRO A 222 4.84 13.57 -1.15
CA PRO A 222 5.98 13.61 -2.07
C PRO A 222 6.54 12.20 -2.34
N MET A 223 5.76 11.34 -2.98
CA MET A 223 6.08 9.93 -3.18
C MET A 223 7.35 9.69 -4.00
N ARG A 224 7.72 10.65 -4.88
CA ARG A 224 8.99 10.56 -5.63
C ARG A 224 10.20 10.60 -4.71
N ALA A 225 10.20 11.47 -3.71
CA ALA A 225 11.27 11.56 -2.72
C ALA A 225 11.33 10.27 -1.89
N LEU A 226 10.19 9.80 -1.37
CA LEU A 226 10.13 8.58 -0.59
C LEU A 226 10.61 7.35 -1.38
N LEU A 227 10.22 7.23 -2.66
CA LEU A 227 10.69 6.13 -3.52
C LEU A 227 12.19 6.25 -3.83
N SER A 228 12.72 7.46 -3.97
CA SER A 228 14.16 7.66 -4.16
C SER A 228 14.95 7.16 -2.96
N GLU A 229 14.55 7.54 -1.75
CA GLU A 229 15.18 7.09 -0.50
C GLU A 229 15.04 5.57 -0.31
N ALA A 230 13.87 5.00 -0.61
CA ALA A 230 13.65 3.56 -0.53
C ALA A 230 14.56 2.79 -1.50
N ARG A 231 14.74 3.29 -2.72
CA ARG A 231 15.64 2.68 -3.72
C ARG A 231 17.10 2.78 -3.32
N GLU A 232 17.52 3.90 -2.74
CA GLU A 232 18.86 4.06 -2.19
C GLU A 232 19.10 3.06 -1.06
N ALA A 233 18.16 2.92 -0.13
CA ALA A 233 18.22 1.92 0.93
C ALA A 233 18.31 0.49 0.40
N VAL A 234 17.57 0.15 -0.66
CA VAL A 234 17.69 -1.14 -1.35
C VAL A 234 19.07 -1.30 -1.97
N GLY A 235 19.61 -0.28 -2.63
CA GLY A 235 20.94 -0.28 -3.27
C GLY A 235 22.04 -0.52 -2.26
N THR A 236 22.11 0.29 -1.22
CA THR A 236 23.14 0.17 -0.17
C THR A 236 23.09 -1.20 0.50
N ARG A 237 21.90 -1.68 0.86
CA ARG A 237 21.73 -3.00 1.49
C ARG A 237 22.02 -4.17 0.54
N SER A 238 21.89 -3.97 -0.78
CA SER A 238 22.28 -4.98 -1.78
C SER A 238 23.77 -5.00 -2.05
N GLU A 239 24.49 -3.88 -1.94
CA GLU A 239 25.92 -3.78 -2.16
C GLU A 239 26.76 -4.21 -0.95
N GLU A 240 26.33 -3.89 0.27
CA GLU A 240 26.94 -4.40 1.51
C GLU A 240 27.03 -5.93 1.53
N ARG A 241 26.14 -6.60 0.79
CA ARG A 241 26.16 -8.07 0.59
C ARG A 241 27.24 -8.58 -0.33
N ARG A 242 27.71 -7.76 -1.26
CA ARG A 242 28.76 -8.19 -2.21
C ARG A 242 30.14 -8.20 -1.59
N VAL A 243 30.36 -7.51 -0.49
CA VAL A 243 31.72 -7.18 -0.02
C VAL A 243 32.04 -7.77 1.35
N GLY A 244 31.10 -8.36 2.07
CA GLY A 244 31.38 -8.86 3.43
C GLY A 244 32.01 -7.80 4.34
N LYS A 245 31.75 -6.52 4.08
CA LYS A 245 32.34 -5.40 4.79
C LYS A 245 31.30 -4.70 5.64
N GLU A 246 31.47 -4.91 6.93
CA GLU A 246 31.19 -3.99 8.03
C GLU A 246 29.74 -3.52 8.13
N CYS A 247 28.91 -4.35 8.79
CA CYS A 247 27.94 -3.79 9.70
C CYS A 247 28.74 -3.13 10.83
N THR A 248 29.26 -1.93 10.60
CA THR A 248 29.79 -1.09 11.66
C THR A 248 28.59 -0.57 12.46
N ILE A 249 28.07 -1.44 13.32
CA ILE A 249 27.47 -0.96 14.54
C ILE A 249 28.65 -0.40 15.33
N GLN A 250 28.90 0.89 15.18
CA GLN A 250 29.76 1.58 16.14
C GLN A 250 29.02 1.54 17.47
N CYS A 251 29.49 0.66 18.36
CA CYS A 251 29.17 0.68 19.77
C CYS A 251 29.62 1.99 20.41
#